data_2d78227378cd4de7c02dc92130b21650
#
_entry.id   2d78227378cd4de7c02dc92130b21650
#
_cell.length_a   1.000
_cell.length_b   1.000
_cell.length_c   1.000
_cell.angle_alpha   90.00
_cell.angle_beta   90.00
_cell.angle_gamma   90.00
#
_symmetry.space_group_name_H-M   'P 1'
#
loop_
_entity.id
_entity.type
_entity.pdbx_description
1 polymer ?
#
loop_
_entity_poly.entity_id
_entity_poly.type
_entity_poly.pdbx_seq_one_letter_code
_entity_poly.pdbx_strand_id
1 'polypeptide(L)'
;IKTRHQIPTFEEVMNLCKGKIMVNVDKGYDYFKDAYEVLKKTGTVDQCIMKASLPYERVKAENGEVLDKMIFMPVVQLHKESAEATIDGYLEHMKPQAFELVFNNDSPEVQRLIKKVRDSGAKIFINSLWPELCGGHDDDRAVELHQPDESWGWIIDQGAKLIQTDRPA
;
A
#
# COMPACT_ATOMS: atom_id res chain seq x y z
N ILE A 1 -6.52 -7.95 29.48
CA ILE A 1 -7.98 -7.78 29.43
C ILE A 1 -8.57 -9.07 28.87
N LYS A 2 -9.47 -9.71 29.62
CA LYS A 2 -10.24 -10.86 29.07
C LYS A 2 -11.42 -10.32 28.27
N THR A 3 -11.58 -10.78 27.03
CA THR A 3 -12.70 -10.41 26.16
C THR A 3 -13.48 -11.65 25.73
N ARG A 4 -14.75 -11.47 25.40
CA ARG A 4 -15.60 -12.52 24.79
C ARG A 4 -15.49 -12.53 23.25
N HIS A 5 -14.84 -11.50 22.68
CA HIS A 5 -14.68 -11.38 21.25
C HIS A 5 -13.55 -12.30 20.76
N GLN A 6 -13.79 -12.98 19.68
CA GLN A 6 -12.79 -13.75 18.95
C GLN A 6 -12.31 -12.93 17.77
N ILE A 7 -11.00 -13.00 17.48
CA ILE A 7 -10.46 -12.42 16.27
C ILE A 7 -10.95 -13.29 15.10
N PRO A 8 -11.60 -12.72 14.08
CA PRO A 8 -12.06 -13.50 12.93
C PRO A 8 -10.86 -14.06 12.16
N THR A 9 -11.05 -15.20 11.55
CA THR A 9 -10.09 -15.76 10.61
C THR A 9 -10.05 -14.94 9.32
N PHE A 10 -8.94 -15.03 8.57
CA PHE A 10 -8.83 -14.37 7.27
C PHE A 10 -9.94 -14.83 6.29
N GLU A 11 -10.29 -16.12 6.33
CA GLU A 11 -11.38 -16.68 5.53
C GLU A 11 -12.74 -16.03 5.84
N GLU A 12 -13.06 -15.85 7.12
CA GLU A 12 -14.31 -15.21 7.55
C GLU A 12 -14.37 -13.75 7.08
N VAL A 13 -13.25 -13.02 7.20
CA VAL A 13 -13.15 -11.63 6.74
C VAL A 13 -13.35 -11.56 5.22
N MET A 14 -12.67 -12.40 4.45
CA MET A 14 -12.78 -12.38 3.00
C MET A 14 -14.16 -12.78 2.49
N ASN A 15 -14.84 -13.72 3.14
CA ASN A 15 -16.24 -14.04 2.84
C ASN A 15 -17.18 -12.84 3.14
N LEU A 16 -16.95 -12.12 4.23
CA LEU A 16 -17.74 -10.93 4.58
C LEU A 16 -17.56 -9.79 3.55
N CYS A 17 -16.32 -9.59 3.08
CA CYS A 17 -15.94 -8.52 2.15
C CYS A 17 -16.26 -8.84 0.69
N LYS A 18 -16.55 -10.10 0.37
CA LYS A 18 -16.76 -10.58 -0.99
C LYS A 18 -17.79 -9.76 -1.76
N GLY A 19 -17.36 -9.22 -2.91
CA GLY A 19 -18.20 -8.40 -3.78
C GLY A 19 -18.54 -7.01 -3.24
N LYS A 20 -17.92 -6.58 -2.12
CA LYS A 20 -18.25 -5.31 -1.47
C LYS A 20 -17.08 -4.31 -1.48
N ILE A 21 -15.88 -4.74 -1.06
CA ILE A 21 -14.72 -3.86 -0.90
C ILE A 21 -13.43 -4.59 -1.27
N MET A 22 -12.39 -3.81 -1.56
CA MET A 22 -11.01 -4.30 -1.63
C MET A 22 -10.44 -4.44 -0.21
N VAL A 23 -9.58 -5.42 0.01
CA VAL A 23 -8.91 -5.67 1.29
C VAL A 23 -7.41 -5.48 1.11
N ASN A 24 -6.83 -4.53 1.82
CA ASN A 24 -5.39 -4.33 1.91
C ASN A 24 -4.85 -5.15 3.09
N VAL A 25 -4.06 -6.20 2.79
CA VAL A 25 -3.52 -7.10 3.82
C VAL A 25 -2.19 -6.57 4.31
N ASP A 26 -2.23 -5.87 5.44
CA ASP A 26 -1.02 -5.40 6.11
C ASP A 26 -0.28 -6.55 6.80
N LYS A 27 1.06 -6.55 6.75
CA LYS A 27 1.93 -7.57 7.36
C LYS A 27 1.62 -9.02 6.96
N GLY A 28 0.95 -9.21 5.83
CA GLY A 28 0.57 -10.54 5.33
C GLY A 28 1.65 -11.26 4.52
N TYR A 29 2.79 -10.62 4.26
CA TYR A 29 3.80 -11.14 3.33
C TYR A 29 4.35 -12.52 3.71
N ASP A 30 4.59 -12.76 4.99
CA ASP A 30 5.10 -14.05 5.48
C ASP A 30 4.10 -15.21 5.30
N TYR A 31 2.83 -14.89 5.05
CA TYR A 31 1.73 -15.84 4.82
C TYR A 31 1.22 -15.78 3.36
N PHE A 32 2.04 -15.31 2.43
CA PHE A 32 1.60 -15.00 1.06
C PHE A 32 0.91 -16.19 0.37
N LYS A 33 1.52 -17.36 0.42
CA LYS A 33 0.98 -18.58 -0.21
C LYS A 33 -0.28 -19.09 0.51
N ASP A 34 -0.29 -19.06 1.83
CA ASP A 34 -1.45 -19.46 2.65
C ASP A 34 -2.64 -18.52 2.42
N ALA A 35 -2.37 -17.21 2.36
CA ALA A 35 -3.37 -16.21 2.02
C ALA A 35 -3.96 -16.46 0.62
N TYR A 36 -3.12 -16.78 -0.36
CA TYR A 36 -3.59 -17.12 -1.70
C TYR A 36 -4.53 -18.33 -1.72
N GLU A 37 -4.24 -19.40 -0.95
CA GLU A 37 -5.12 -20.55 -0.85
C GLU A 37 -6.50 -20.19 -0.25
N VAL A 38 -6.52 -19.34 0.79
CA VAL A 38 -7.77 -18.82 1.36
C VAL A 38 -8.53 -17.98 0.33
N LEU A 39 -7.86 -17.12 -0.39
CA LEU A 39 -8.47 -16.26 -1.41
C LEU A 39 -9.06 -17.04 -2.58
N LYS A 40 -8.40 -18.13 -3.00
CA LYS A 40 -8.97 -19.07 -3.98
C LYS A 40 -10.24 -19.73 -3.47
N LYS A 41 -10.20 -20.22 -2.23
CA LYS A 41 -11.33 -20.87 -1.58
C LYS A 41 -12.54 -19.95 -1.47
N THR A 42 -12.33 -18.70 -1.12
CA THR A 42 -13.40 -17.69 -0.98
C THR A 42 -13.82 -17.06 -2.31
N GLY A 43 -12.99 -17.21 -3.36
CA GLY A 43 -13.21 -16.58 -4.67
C GLY A 43 -13.04 -15.06 -4.60
N THR A 44 -12.00 -14.57 -3.90
CA THR A 44 -11.73 -13.15 -3.64
C THR A 44 -10.30 -12.73 -3.97
N VAL A 45 -9.63 -13.48 -4.83
CA VAL A 45 -8.22 -13.20 -5.24
C VAL A 45 -8.07 -11.79 -5.81
N ASP A 46 -9.03 -11.34 -6.60
CA ASP A 46 -9.10 -10.02 -7.24
C ASP A 46 -9.55 -8.88 -6.33
N GLN A 47 -9.90 -9.20 -5.07
CA GLN A 47 -10.29 -8.23 -4.06
C GLN A 47 -9.24 -8.02 -2.95
N CYS A 48 -8.09 -8.67 -3.05
CA CYS A 48 -7.06 -8.62 -2.04
C CYS A 48 -5.78 -7.99 -2.60
N ILE A 49 -5.27 -7.00 -1.89
CA ILE A 49 -3.97 -6.38 -2.17
C ILE A 49 -2.97 -6.93 -1.18
N MET A 50 -1.97 -7.65 -1.69
CA MET A 50 -0.81 -8.08 -0.92
C MET A 50 0.32 -7.08 -1.11
N LYS A 51 1.12 -6.82 -0.08
CA LYS A 51 2.19 -5.83 -0.15
C LYS A 51 3.45 -6.24 0.60
N ALA A 52 4.58 -5.67 0.20
CA ALA A 52 5.85 -5.78 0.93
C ALA A 52 6.79 -4.62 0.61
N SER A 53 7.69 -4.32 1.56
CA SER A 53 8.79 -3.36 1.38
C SER A 53 10.08 -4.11 1.05
N LEU A 54 10.07 -4.84 -0.07
CA LEU A 54 11.17 -5.66 -0.57
C LEU A 54 11.41 -5.40 -2.05
N PRO A 55 12.64 -5.55 -2.58
CA PRO A 55 12.91 -5.43 -4.02
C PRO A 55 12.23 -6.57 -4.79
N TYR A 56 11.89 -6.31 -6.06
CA TYR A 56 11.20 -7.24 -6.94
C TYR A 56 11.84 -8.63 -6.98
N GLU A 57 13.16 -8.69 -7.15
CA GLU A 57 13.90 -9.95 -7.28
C GLU A 57 13.68 -10.88 -6.07
N ARG A 58 13.66 -10.30 -4.88
CA ARG A 58 13.42 -11.06 -3.66
C ARG A 58 11.98 -11.57 -3.60
N VAL A 59 11.00 -10.70 -3.87
CA VAL A 59 9.58 -11.10 -3.88
C VAL A 59 9.32 -12.18 -4.93
N LYS A 60 9.93 -12.04 -6.11
CA LYS A 60 9.82 -13.04 -7.19
C LYS A 60 10.46 -14.38 -6.81
N ALA A 61 11.63 -14.36 -6.16
CA ALA A 61 12.29 -15.59 -5.71
C ALA A 61 11.49 -16.34 -4.64
N GLU A 62 10.89 -15.62 -3.69
CA GLU A 62 10.15 -16.22 -2.57
C GLU A 62 8.71 -16.65 -2.95
N ASN A 63 8.02 -15.88 -3.80
CA ASN A 63 6.59 -16.01 -4.07
C ASN A 63 6.21 -16.04 -5.56
N GLY A 64 7.16 -16.20 -6.48
CA GLY A 64 6.93 -16.11 -7.92
C GLY A 64 5.83 -17.00 -8.47
N GLU A 65 5.54 -18.12 -7.83
CA GLU A 65 4.47 -19.04 -8.24
C GLU A 65 3.06 -18.42 -8.11
N VAL A 66 2.87 -17.50 -7.16
CA VAL A 66 1.59 -16.88 -6.83
C VAL A 66 1.57 -15.37 -7.07
N LEU A 67 2.74 -14.75 -7.18
CA LEU A 67 2.88 -13.30 -7.35
C LEU A 67 2.09 -12.76 -8.55
N ASP A 68 2.17 -13.46 -9.68
CA ASP A 68 1.48 -13.06 -10.92
C ASP A 68 -0.03 -13.33 -10.91
N LYS A 69 -0.53 -13.98 -9.85
CA LYS A 69 -1.95 -14.36 -9.69
C LYS A 69 -2.69 -13.47 -8.70
N MET A 70 -2.01 -12.54 -8.05
CA MET A 70 -2.56 -11.66 -7.03
C MET A 70 -2.27 -10.20 -7.35
N ILE A 71 -3.08 -9.30 -6.78
CA ILE A 71 -2.75 -7.88 -6.80
C ILE A 71 -1.64 -7.67 -5.77
N PHE A 72 -0.46 -7.28 -6.25
CA PHE A 72 0.68 -6.96 -5.41
C PHE A 72 1.02 -5.48 -5.52
N MET A 73 1.19 -4.83 -4.36
CA MET A 73 1.53 -3.43 -4.24
C MET A 73 2.89 -3.29 -3.53
N PRO A 74 3.95 -2.89 -4.25
CA PRO A 74 5.23 -2.59 -3.61
C PRO A 74 5.10 -1.41 -2.64
N VAL A 75 5.69 -1.55 -1.44
CA VAL A 75 5.85 -0.46 -0.48
C VAL A 75 7.26 0.10 -0.64
N VAL A 76 7.40 1.37 -1.01
CA VAL A 76 8.69 2.00 -1.25
C VAL A 76 8.92 3.15 -0.27
N GLN A 77 9.99 3.05 0.51
CA GLN A 77 10.42 4.10 1.42
C GLN A 77 11.31 5.09 0.65
N LEU A 78 10.74 6.21 0.22
CA LEU A 78 11.38 7.16 -0.70
C LEU A 78 12.62 7.86 -0.14
N HIS A 79 12.79 7.86 1.18
CA HIS A 79 13.97 8.41 1.86
C HIS A 79 15.17 7.45 1.87
N LYS A 80 15.02 6.23 1.37
CA LYS A 80 16.13 5.25 1.29
C LYS A 80 16.86 5.37 -0.04
N GLU A 81 18.17 5.19 -0.02
CA GLU A 81 19.01 5.17 -1.22
C GLU A 81 18.56 4.14 -2.27
N SER A 82 17.97 3.02 -1.82
CA SER A 82 17.47 1.97 -2.70
C SER A 82 16.10 2.27 -3.33
N ALA A 83 15.47 3.40 -3.01
CA ALA A 83 14.09 3.70 -3.42
C ALA A 83 13.93 3.69 -4.94
N GLU A 84 14.78 4.40 -5.66
CA GLU A 84 14.71 4.48 -7.12
C GLU A 84 14.94 3.12 -7.77
N ALA A 85 15.96 2.39 -7.36
CA ALA A 85 16.23 1.05 -7.87
C ALA A 85 15.08 0.08 -7.61
N THR A 86 14.40 0.21 -6.46
CA THR A 86 13.22 -0.60 -6.13
C THR A 86 12.05 -0.27 -7.07
N ILE A 87 11.79 1.02 -7.31
CA ILE A 87 10.75 1.45 -8.25
C ILE A 87 11.05 0.91 -9.65
N ASP A 88 12.28 1.10 -10.14
CA ASP A 88 12.69 0.67 -11.47
C ASP A 88 12.55 -0.84 -11.66
N GLY A 89 13.00 -1.64 -10.70
CA GLY A 89 12.87 -3.09 -10.74
C GLY A 89 11.42 -3.55 -10.88
N TYR A 90 10.50 -2.96 -10.13
CA TYR A 90 9.08 -3.29 -10.28
C TYR A 90 8.47 -2.80 -11.60
N LEU A 91 8.83 -1.60 -12.06
CA LEU A 91 8.33 -1.06 -13.33
C LEU A 91 8.82 -1.86 -14.53
N GLU A 92 10.04 -2.35 -14.48
CA GLU A 92 10.63 -3.15 -15.57
C GLU A 92 10.02 -4.55 -15.65
N HIS A 93 9.86 -5.23 -14.50
CA HIS A 93 9.57 -6.66 -14.49
C HIS A 93 8.12 -7.02 -14.18
N MET A 94 7.36 -6.16 -13.51
CA MET A 94 6.01 -6.48 -13.05
C MET A 94 4.94 -5.48 -13.52
N LYS A 95 5.28 -4.19 -13.57
CA LYS A 95 4.34 -3.08 -13.83
C LYS A 95 3.13 -3.12 -12.88
N PRO A 96 3.34 -2.96 -11.57
CA PRO A 96 2.28 -3.08 -10.58
C PRO A 96 1.20 -2.00 -10.82
N GLN A 97 -0.04 -2.31 -10.46
CA GLN A 97 -1.16 -1.37 -10.61
C GLN A 97 -1.04 -0.16 -9.67
N ALA A 98 -0.38 -0.32 -8.53
CA ALA A 98 -0.16 0.73 -7.54
C ALA A 98 1.16 0.52 -6.79
N PHE A 99 1.68 1.62 -6.25
CA PHE A 99 2.76 1.65 -5.26
C PHE A 99 2.28 2.34 -4.00
N GLU A 100 2.59 1.78 -2.84
CA GLU A 100 2.52 2.49 -1.57
C GLU A 100 3.83 3.24 -1.37
N LEU A 101 3.75 4.58 -1.32
CA LEU A 101 4.91 5.45 -1.16
C LEU A 101 4.96 5.97 0.27
N VAL A 102 6.08 5.71 0.96
CA VAL A 102 6.34 6.13 2.34
C VAL A 102 7.51 7.11 2.33
N PHE A 103 7.34 8.28 2.94
CA PHE A 103 8.38 9.31 3.01
C PHE A 103 8.22 10.16 4.28
N ASN A 104 9.35 10.57 4.85
CA ASN A 104 9.39 11.35 6.09
C ASN A 104 9.65 12.85 5.88
N ASN A 105 9.74 13.28 4.63
CA ASN A 105 9.88 14.68 4.22
C ASN A 105 9.37 14.82 2.77
N ASP A 106 9.12 16.04 2.34
CA ASP A 106 8.64 16.38 1.00
C ASP A 106 9.74 17.04 0.12
N SER A 107 11.00 16.62 0.31
CA SER A 107 12.14 17.12 -0.43
C SER A 107 11.97 17.02 -1.96
N PRO A 108 12.70 17.81 -2.75
CA PRO A 108 12.67 17.72 -4.21
C PRO A 108 12.97 16.32 -4.74
N GLU A 109 13.80 15.55 -4.06
CA GLU A 109 14.10 14.16 -4.42
C GLU A 109 12.89 13.24 -4.21
N VAL A 110 12.21 13.36 -3.08
CA VAL A 110 10.96 12.63 -2.81
C VAL A 110 9.91 12.96 -3.85
N GLN A 111 9.70 14.24 -4.15
CA GLN A 111 8.74 14.67 -5.17
C GLN A 111 9.12 14.16 -6.57
N ARG A 112 10.41 14.08 -6.89
CA ARG A 112 10.90 13.49 -8.15
C ARG A 112 10.51 12.01 -8.27
N LEU A 113 10.68 11.24 -7.19
CA LEU A 113 10.33 9.82 -7.17
C LEU A 113 8.81 9.60 -7.22
N ILE A 114 8.02 10.42 -6.51
CA ILE A 114 6.55 10.42 -6.63
C ILE A 114 6.14 10.67 -8.08
N LYS A 115 6.73 11.70 -8.70
CA LYS A 115 6.47 12.00 -10.11
C LYS A 115 6.84 10.84 -11.04
N LYS A 116 7.97 10.16 -10.80
CA LYS A 116 8.41 8.99 -11.57
C LYS A 116 7.35 7.88 -11.55
N VAL A 117 6.80 7.56 -10.38
CA VAL A 117 5.72 6.57 -10.24
C VAL A 117 4.45 7.05 -10.95
N ARG A 118 4.06 8.30 -10.75
CA ARG A 118 2.89 8.88 -11.42
C ARG A 118 3.00 8.80 -12.94
N ASP A 119 4.14 9.18 -13.50
CA ASP A 119 4.39 9.21 -14.94
C ASP A 119 4.43 7.81 -15.57
N SER A 120 4.70 6.76 -14.78
CA SER A 120 4.61 5.37 -15.22
C SER A 120 3.17 4.90 -15.46
N GLY A 121 2.18 5.62 -14.98
CA GLY A 121 0.77 5.24 -15.03
C GLY A 121 0.30 4.37 -13.86
N ALA A 122 1.19 3.96 -12.96
CA ALA A 122 0.82 3.27 -11.73
C ALA A 122 0.08 4.23 -10.78
N LYS A 123 -0.89 3.70 -10.04
CA LYS A 123 -1.58 4.46 -9.00
C LYS A 123 -0.65 4.67 -7.80
N ILE A 124 -0.84 5.78 -7.12
CA ILE A 124 -0.12 6.10 -5.89
C ILE A 124 -1.06 5.89 -4.71
N PHE A 125 -0.58 5.13 -3.73
CA PHE A 125 -1.18 4.95 -2.42
C PHE A 125 -0.29 5.66 -1.39
N ILE A 126 -0.86 6.54 -0.56
CA ILE A 126 -0.17 7.21 0.53
C ILE A 126 -0.93 6.95 1.83
N ASN A 127 -0.16 6.67 2.88
CA ASN A 127 -0.68 6.45 4.22
C ASN A 127 -0.51 7.76 5.02
N SER A 128 -1.62 8.39 5.41
CA SER A 128 -1.65 9.66 6.13
C SER A 128 -1.79 9.53 7.65
N LEU A 129 -1.68 8.32 8.21
CA LEU A 129 -1.87 8.09 9.65
C LEU A 129 -0.86 8.82 10.53
N TRP A 130 0.40 8.93 10.09
CA TRP A 130 1.48 9.55 10.87
C TRP A 130 2.42 10.36 9.98
N PRO A 131 3.03 11.44 10.51
CA PRO A 131 3.86 12.35 9.73
C PRO A 131 5.07 11.67 9.07
N GLU A 132 5.63 10.61 9.66
CA GLU A 132 6.78 9.88 9.10
C GLU A 132 6.42 9.04 7.87
N LEU A 133 5.14 8.85 7.60
CA LEU A 133 4.66 8.06 6.44
C LEU A 133 4.36 8.93 5.22
N CYS A 134 4.16 10.25 5.42
CA CYS A 134 3.69 11.18 4.37
C CYS A 134 4.34 12.57 4.44
N GLY A 135 5.53 12.70 5.02
CA GLY A 135 6.28 13.96 5.06
C GLY A 135 5.61 15.08 5.87
N GLY A 136 4.78 14.73 6.86
CA GLY A 136 4.04 15.70 7.68
C GLY A 136 2.71 16.15 7.09
N HIS A 137 2.24 15.51 6.00
CA HIS A 137 0.91 15.75 5.43
C HIS A 137 -0.11 14.74 5.97
N ASP A 138 -0.16 14.60 7.29
CA ASP A 138 -0.87 13.55 8.00
C ASP A 138 -2.29 13.96 8.46
N ASP A 139 -3.00 12.99 9.02
CA ASP A 139 -4.38 13.15 9.49
C ASP A 139 -4.49 14.18 10.63
N ASP A 140 -3.52 14.25 11.55
CA ASP A 140 -3.55 15.22 12.63
C ASP A 140 -3.41 16.65 12.10
N ARG A 141 -2.58 16.85 11.07
CA ARG A 141 -2.51 18.15 10.38
C ARG A 141 -3.85 18.54 9.76
N ALA A 142 -4.54 17.59 9.12
CA ALA A 142 -5.82 17.85 8.51
C ALA A 142 -6.91 18.21 9.55
N VAL A 143 -7.00 17.39 10.61
CA VAL A 143 -8.12 17.44 11.56
C VAL A 143 -7.81 18.36 12.76
N GLU A 144 -6.70 18.14 13.45
CA GLU A 144 -6.38 18.87 14.69
C GLU A 144 -5.87 20.29 14.39
N LEU A 145 -5.11 20.48 13.33
CA LEU A 145 -4.65 21.81 12.91
C LEU A 145 -5.61 22.51 11.94
N HIS A 146 -6.69 21.87 11.53
CA HIS A 146 -7.66 22.41 10.58
C HIS A 146 -7.05 22.83 9.24
N GLN A 147 -6.09 22.04 8.72
CA GLN A 147 -5.34 22.28 7.48
C GLN A 147 -5.53 21.13 6.47
N PRO A 148 -6.76 20.76 6.06
CA PRO A 148 -6.98 19.62 5.16
C PRO A 148 -6.35 19.83 3.78
N ASP A 149 -6.32 21.06 3.26
CA ASP A 149 -5.71 21.35 1.96
C ASP A 149 -4.18 21.16 1.97
N GLU A 150 -3.53 21.46 3.09
CA GLU A 150 -2.09 21.28 3.27
C GLU A 150 -1.70 19.84 3.64
N SER A 151 -2.68 19.00 3.95
CA SER A 151 -2.52 17.58 4.26
C SER A 151 -3.08 16.73 3.11
N TRP A 152 -4.31 16.30 3.20
CA TRP A 152 -4.93 15.43 2.18
C TRP A 152 -4.99 16.10 0.80
N GLY A 153 -5.22 17.43 0.73
CA GLY A 153 -5.17 18.20 -0.51
C GLY A 153 -3.80 18.08 -1.18
N TRP A 154 -2.72 18.31 -0.42
CA TRP A 154 -1.35 18.14 -0.93
C TRP A 154 -1.11 16.71 -1.44
N ILE A 155 -1.51 15.68 -0.68
CA ILE A 155 -1.39 14.27 -1.09
C ILE A 155 -2.12 14.01 -2.42
N ILE A 156 -3.31 14.57 -2.59
CA ILE A 156 -4.10 14.46 -3.83
C ILE A 156 -3.38 15.15 -4.98
N ASP A 157 -2.80 16.32 -4.76
CA ASP A 157 -2.05 17.10 -5.76
C ASP A 157 -0.77 16.37 -6.22
N GLN A 158 -0.16 15.54 -5.35
CA GLN A 158 0.92 14.64 -5.75
C GLN A 158 0.44 13.52 -6.69
N GLY A 159 -0.86 13.36 -6.87
CA GLY A 159 -1.47 12.37 -7.76
C GLY A 159 -1.90 11.07 -7.07
N ALA A 160 -1.97 11.05 -5.73
CA ALA A 160 -2.48 9.90 -5.01
C ALA A 160 -3.91 9.58 -5.43
N LYS A 161 -4.18 8.31 -5.63
CA LYS A 161 -5.52 7.75 -5.94
C LYS A 161 -6.09 6.93 -4.80
N LEU A 162 -5.25 6.59 -3.84
CA LEU A 162 -5.60 5.83 -2.65
C LEU A 162 -4.92 6.53 -1.46
N ILE A 163 -5.70 6.82 -0.43
CA ILE A 163 -5.21 7.39 0.83
C ILE A 163 -5.68 6.49 1.95
N GLN A 164 -4.77 6.09 2.82
CA GLN A 164 -5.11 5.40 4.06
C GLN A 164 -5.22 6.45 5.17
N THR A 165 -6.38 6.53 5.79
CA THR A 165 -6.67 7.41 6.93
C THR A 165 -7.50 6.66 7.96
N ASP A 166 -7.36 7.00 9.23
CA ASP A 166 -8.26 6.59 10.31
C ASP A 166 -9.25 7.70 10.72
N ARG A 167 -9.24 8.82 9.99
CA ARG A 167 -10.12 9.98 10.17
C ARG A 167 -11.00 10.20 8.93
N PRO A 168 -11.81 9.21 8.49
CA PRO A 168 -12.69 9.39 7.33
C PRO A 168 -13.71 10.50 7.65
N ALA A 169 -13.90 11.45 6.72
CA ALA A 169 -14.85 12.54 6.85
C ALA A 169 -16.30 12.03 6.75
#